data_a345f907c85a118bc24543819a33e7a5
#
_entry.id   a345f907c85a118bc24543819a33e7a5
#
_cell.length_a   1.000
_cell.length_b   1.000
_cell.length_c   1.000
_cell.angle_alpha   90.00
_cell.angle_beta   90.00
_cell.angle_gamma   90.00
#
_symmetry.space_group_name_H-M   'P 1'
#
loop_
_entity.id
_entity.type
_entity.pdbx_description
1 polymer ?
#
loop_
_entity_poly.entity_id
_entity_poly.type
_entity_poly.pdbx_seq_one_letter_code
_entity_poly.pdbx_strand_id
1 'polypeptide(L)'
;MTSVGKPSPAFGESAVDISVVVPVYKEEGNIEPFLRRIVPVLERIGSYEILFCVDPSSDRTEEIIEEQIGKNPNLGLLVMSRRFGQPAATMAGIWNCRGNACVVIDVDLQDPPEVIPEMYAKLLDGYDVVYATRRTRKGETLLRLAVANLGYKLINAISEVGIPRNTGDFRIITRVIIEELRNLPESHGFLRGLVALVGYRQTAIEYDRDPRLAGTTKYNRYGGSLKIPFNGLFGFSTTPLQVSLWTGVSIAFISVLLILFMFFAKIVLGKDYPLGIPTITILVLFIGGVQLISLGIIGEYIGRIYDEVRRRPHYIVRRAHNVAVRDRRGPNSGNEQRASPGNRQPVGLGLVD
;
A
#
# COMPACT_ATOMS: atom_id res chain seq x y z
N MET A 1 21.07 -6.33 35.37
CA MET A 1 19.74 -6.98 35.42
C MET A 1 18.71 -5.90 35.19
N THR A 2 18.38 -5.62 33.95
CA THR A 2 17.35 -4.66 33.54
C THR A 2 16.01 -5.41 33.52
N SER A 3 15.08 -4.99 34.38
CA SER A 3 13.72 -5.54 34.42
C SER A 3 13.05 -5.39 33.08
N VAL A 4 12.82 -6.50 32.41
CA VAL A 4 11.92 -6.58 31.26
C VAL A 4 10.53 -6.24 31.80
N GLY A 5 10.06 -5.03 31.49
CA GLY A 5 8.71 -4.59 31.83
C GLY A 5 7.70 -5.57 31.23
N LYS A 6 6.67 -5.90 32.01
CA LYS A 6 5.50 -6.66 31.54
C LYS A 6 5.01 -6.01 30.24
N PRO A 7 4.66 -6.79 29.20
CA PRO A 7 4.06 -6.23 28.00
C PRO A 7 2.80 -5.46 28.42
N SER A 8 2.75 -4.18 28.05
CA SER A 8 1.53 -3.37 28.12
C SER A 8 0.43 -4.11 27.36
N PRO A 9 -0.82 -4.13 27.84
CA PRO A 9 -1.90 -4.79 27.10
C PRO A 9 -1.98 -4.20 25.70
N ALA A 10 -1.71 -5.02 24.69
CA ALA A 10 -1.73 -4.62 23.28
C ALA A 10 -3.13 -4.21 22.78
N PHE A 11 -4.14 -4.29 23.65
CA PHE A 11 -5.54 -4.05 23.36
C PHE A 11 -5.99 -2.77 24.08
N GLY A 12 -6.54 -1.81 23.28
CA GLY A 12 -7.25 -0.66 23.81
C GLY A 12 -8.60 -1.06 24.43
N GLU A 13 -9.26 -0.15 25.11
CA GLU A 13 -10.60 -0.33 25.70
C GLU A 13 -11.73 -0.25 24.66
N SER A 14 -11.56 -0.82 23.46
CA SER A 14 -12.63 -0.83 22.47
C SER A 14 -13.69 -1.89 22.79
N ALA A 15 -14.96 -1.56 22.55
CA ALA A 15 -16.09 -2.50 22.68
C ALA A 15 -16.08 -3.60 21.58
N VAL A 16 -15.17 -3.51 20.60
CA VAL A 16 -15.02 -4.47 19.49
C VAL A 16 -13.64 -5.10 19.56
N ASP A 17 -13.58 -6.43 19.61
CA ASP A 17 -12.31 -7.15 19.69
C ASP A 17 -11.57 -7.10 18.35
N ILE A 18 -12.27 -7.36 17.25
CA ILE A 18 -11.65 -7.47 15.94
C ILE A 18 -12.48 -6.77 14.85
N SER A 19 -11.81 -5.94 14.04
CA SER A 19 -12.36 -5.37 12.81
C SER A 19 -11.80 -6.11 11.61
N VAL A 20 -12.65 -6.40 10.63
CA VAL A 20 -12.23 -6.95 9.33
C VAL A 20 -12.46 -5.90 8.26
N VAL A 21 -11.41 -5.49 7.60
CA VAL A 21 -11.44 -4.53 6.49
C VAL A 21 -11.37 -5.27 5.16
N VAL A 22 -12.40 -5.07 4.35
CA VAL A 22 -12.58 -5.76 3.07
C VAL A 22 -12.69 -4.74 1.95
N PRO A 23 -11.60 -4.51 1.19
CA PRO A 23 -11.67 -3.66 -0.01
C PRO A 23 -12.40 -4.40 -1.13
N VAL A 24 -13.39 -3.75 -1.76
CA VAL A 24 -14.27 -4.39 -2.73
C VAL A 24 -14.43 -3.55 -4.00
N TYR A 25 -14.33 -4.21 -5.16
CA TYR A 25 -14.64 -3.62 -6.46
C TYR A 25 -15.12 -4.67 -7.45
N LYS A 26 -16.40 -4.64 -7.84
CA LYS A 26 -17.05 -5.61 -8.76
C LYS A 26 -16.94 -7.06 -8.26
N GLU A 27 -17.50 -7.34 -7.11
CA GLU A 27 -17.41 -8.65 -6.46
C GLU A 27 -18.79 -9.17 -6.00
N GLU A 28 -19.87 -8.84 -6.74
CA GLU A 28 -21.26 -9.20 -6.37
C GLU A 28 -21.45 -10.70 -6.05
N GLY A 29 -20.75 -11.59 -6.77
CA GLY A 29 -20.83 -13.03 -6.56
C GLY A 29 -20.05 -13.56 -5.36
N ASN A 30 -19.17 -12.73 -4.75
CA ASN A 30 -18.29 -13.17 -3.67
C ASN A 30 -18.76 -12.73 -2.27
N ILE A 31 -19.65 -11.72 -2.16
CA ILE A 31 -20.06 -11.15 -0.87
C ILE A 31 -20.71 -12.18 0.04
N GLU A 32 -21.75 -12.86 -0.42
CA GLU A 32 -22.47 -13.84 0.42
C GLU A 32 -21.61 -15.06 0.76
N PRO A 33 -20.87 -15.68 -0.19
CA PRO A 33 -19.95 -16.79 0.13
C PRO A 33 -18.88 -16.37 1.16
N PHE A 34 -18.35 -15.16 1.04
CA PHE A 34 -17.39 -14.60 1.99
C PHE A 34 -17.98 -14.49 3.39
N LEU A 35 -19.16 -13.89 3.53
CA LEU A 35 -19.83 -13.74 4.82
C LEU A 35 -20.16 -15.07 5.46
N ARG A 36 -20.65 -16.05 4.70
CA ARG A 36 -20.92 -17.41 5.19
C ARG A 36 -19.69 -18.10 5.76
N ARG A 37 -18.50 -17.79 5.24
CA ARG A 37 -17.25 -18.41 5.68
C ARG A 37 -16.59 -17.67 6.83
N ILE A 38 -16.60 -16.32 6.81
CA ILE A 38 -15.86 -15.51 7.78
C ILE A 38 -16.62 -15.33 9.10
N VAL A 39 -17.95 -15.13 9.06
CA VAL A 39 -18.74 -14.83 10.27
C VAL A 39 -18.58 -15.91 11.35
N PRO A 40 -18.69 -17.22 11.07
CA PRO A 40 -18.50 -18.24 12.09
C PRO A 40 -17.08 -18.27 12.68
N VAL A 41 -16.08 -17.79 11.93
CA VAL A 41 -14.69 -17.69 12.41
C VAL A 41 -14.56 -16.54 13.41
N LEU A 42 -15.15 -15.39 13.10
CA LEU A 42 -15.09 -14.20 13.95
C LEU A 42 -15.87 -14.37 15.26
N GLU A 43 -17.04 -15.02 15.22
CA GLU A 43 -17.86 -15.33 16.40
C GLU A 43 -17.12 -16.16 17.46
N ARG A 44 -16.12 -16.95 17.04
CA ARG A 44 -15.27 -17.73 17.96
C ARG A 44 -14.17 -16.88 18.62
N ILE A 45 -13.85 -15.73 18.05
CA ILE A 45 -12.81 -14.83 18.58
C ILE A 45 -13.40 -13.89 19.61
N GLY A 46 -14.58 -13.31 19.33
CA GLY A 46 -15.23 -12.35 20.21
C GLY A 46 -16.17 -11.41 19.46
N SER A 47 -16.31 -10.18 19.99
CA SER A 47 -17.07 -9.12 19.33
C SER A 47 -16.35 -8.65 18.06
N TYR A 48 -17.10 -8.50 16.96
CA TYR A 48 -16.49 -8.19 15.66
C TYR A 48 -17.28 -7.15 14.89
N GLU A 49 -16.59 -6.51 13.94
CA GLU A 49 -17.20 -5.74 12.85
C GLU A 49 -16.53 -6.12 11.51
N ILE A 50 -17.29 -6.03 10.42
CA ILE A 50 -16.78 -6.21 9.05
C ILE A 50 -17.08 -4.93 8.27
N LEU A 51 -16.03 -4.26 7.79
CA LEU A 51 -16.10 -3.01 7.04
C LEU A 51 -15.84 -3.26 5.56
N PHE A 52 -16.89 -3.22 4.76
CA PHE A 52 -16.77 -3.24 3.30
C PHE A 52 -16.41 -1.85 2.78
N CYS A 53 -15.25 -1.72 2.13
CA CYS A 53 -14.76 -0.47 1.55
C CYS A 53 -14.87 -0.56 0.03
N VAL A 54 -15.95 0.04 -0.52
CA VAL A 54 -16.38 -0.17 -1.90
C VAL A 54 -15.98 1.00 -2.79
N ASP A 55 -15.18 0.72 -3.82
CA ASP A 55 -15.04 1.62 -4.97
C ASP A 55 -16.30 1.52 -5.83
N PRO A 56 -16.89 2.64 -6.30
CA PRO A 56 -18.12 2.62 -7.10
C PRO A 56 -17.98 1.69 -8.32
N SER A 57 -18.91 0.80 -8.46
CA SER A 57 -18.97 -0.19 -9.53
C SER A 57 -20.33 -0.22 -10.22
N SER A 58 -20.40 -0.83 -11.40
CA SER A 58 -21.62 -0.92 -12.21
C SER A 58 -22.41 -2.21 -11.98
N ASP A 59 -21.95 -3.06 -11.05
CA ASP A 59 -22.62 -4.29 -10.65
C ASP A 59 -23.42 -4.10 -9.35
N ARG A 60 -24.06 -5.16 -8.87
CA ARG A 60 -24.89 -5.13 -7.67
C ARG A 60 -24.12 -5.28 -6.34
N THR A 61 -22.80 -5.12 -6.37
CA THR A 61 -21.98 -5.28 -5.16
C THR A 61 -22.47 -4.44 -3.99
N GLU A 62 -22.76 -3.14 -4.23
CA GLU A 62 -23.19 -2.19 -3.21
C GLU A 62 -24.56 -2.58 -2.63
N GLU A 63 -25.53 -2.93 -3.50
CA GLU A 63 -26.88 -3.36 -3.11
C GLU A 63 -26.85 -4.62 -2.23
N ILE A 64 -26.07 -5.63 -2.65
CA ILE A 64 -25.96 -6.90 -1.91
C ILE A 64 -25.38 -6.66 -0.50
N ILE A 65 -24.36 -5.80 -0.38
CA ILE A 65 -23.79 -5.48 0.93
C ILE A 65 -24.84 -4.80 1.81
N GLU A 66 -25.63 -3.86 1.28
CA GLU A 66 -26.70 -3.21 2.04
C GLU A 66 -27.78 -4.18 2.50
N GLU A 67 -28.19 -5.12 1.65
CA GLU A 67 -29.10 -6.20 2.03
C GLU A 67 -28.55 -7.05 3.19
N GLN A 68 -27.24 -7.33 3.19
CA GLN A 68 -26.59 -8.09 4.25
C GLN A 68 -26.46 -7.29 5.56
N ILE A 69 -26.23 -5.97 5.49
CA ILE A 69 -26.23 -5.08 6.68
C ILE A 69 -27.60 -5.12 7.38
N GLY A 70 -28.70 -5.17 6.62
CA GLY A 70 -30.04 -5.32 7.20
C GLY A 70 -30.24 -6.63 7.99
N LYS A 71 -29.43 -7.66 7.72
CA LYS A 71 -29.48 -8.96 8.40
C LYS A 71 -28.47 -9.10 9.54
N ASN A 72 -27.35 -8.37 9.48
CA ASN A 72 -26.27 -8.45 10.46
C ASN A 72 -25.77 -7.02 10.83
N PRO A 73 -26.06 -6.54 12.05
CA PRO A 73 -25.67 -5.21 12.49
C PRO A 73 -24.15 -5.01 12.68
N ASN A 74 -23.37 -6.08 12.65
CA ASN A 74 -21.90 -6.00 12.74
C ASN A 74 -21.25 -5.67 11.38
N LEU A 75 -22.04 -5.54 10.31
CA LEU A 75 -21.55 -5.15 8.99
C LEU A 75 -21.62 -3.64 8.82
N GLY A 76 -20.60 -3.08 8.18
CA GLY A 76 -20.53 -1.67 7.82
C GLY A 76 -20.09 -1.47 6.38
N LEU A 77 -20.51 -0.37 5.78
CA LEU A 77 -20.20 -0.02 4.38
C LEU A 77 -19.64 1.39 4.29
N LEU A 78 -18.51 1.51 3.59
CA LEU A 78 -17.93 2.77 3.16
C LEU A 78 -17.91 2.80 1.64
N VAL A 79 -18.68 3.69 1.02
CA VAL A 79 -18.69 3.87 -0.45
C VAL A 79 -17.88 5.09 -0.81
N MET A 80 -16.86 4.89 -1.66
CA MET A 80 -16.01 5.96 -2.13
C MET A 80 -16.72 6.86 -3.14
N SER A 81 -16.31 8.13 -3.27
CA SER A 81 -16.90 9.08 -4.22
C SER A 81 -16.58 8.77 -5.68
N ARG A 82 -15.45 8.12 -5.93
CA ARG A 82 -14.96 7.61 -7.22
C ARG A 82 -14.07 6.39 -6.98
N ARG A 83 -13.61 5.77 -8.04
CA ARG A 83 -12.61 4.71 -7.94
C ARG A 83 -11.26 5.30 -7.49
N PHE A 84 -10.81 4.93 -6.29
CA PHE A 84 -9.51 5.27 -5.73
C PHE A 84 -8.52 4.11 -5.80
N GLY A 85 -9.03 2.88 -5.91
CA GLY A 85 -8.25 1.64 -5.96
C GLY A 85 -8.09 0.97 -4.59
N GLN A 86 -7.72 -0.31 -4.63
CA GLN A 86 -7.62 -1.17 -3.45
C GLN A 86 -6.80 -0.56 -2.29
N PRO A 87 -5.60 0.05 -2.52
CA PRO A 87 -4.84 0.60 -1.39
C PRO A 87 -5.60 1.70 -0.64
N ALA A 88 -6.28 2.59 -1.34
CA ALA A 88 -7.04 3.67 -0.73
C ALA A 88 -8.29 3.15 0.01
N ALA A 89 -8.99 2.17 -0.57
CA ALA A 89 -10.12 1.50 0.06
C ALA A 89 -9.70 0.77 1.35
N THR A 90 -8.57 0.07 1.32
CA THR A 90 -7.99 -0.58 2.51
C THR A 90 -7.65 0.42 3.62
N MET A 91 -6.99 1.52 3.27
CA MET A 91 -6.66 2.56 4.25
C MET A 91 -7.92 3.22 4.82
N ALA A 92 -8.96 3.42 4.00
CA ALA A 92 -10.24 3.93 4.48
C ALA A 92 -10.85 3.01 5.56
N GLY A 93 -10.80 1.70 5.36
CA GLY A 93 -11.26 0.73 6.35
C GLY A 93 -10.42 0.77 7.63
N ILE A 94 -9.09 0.72 7.54
CA ILE A 94 -8.18 0.76 8.69
C ILE A 94 -8.38 2.04 9.52
N TRP A 95 -8.59 3.19 8.87
CA TRP A 95 -8.76 4.46 9.59
C TRP A 95 -10.11 4.60 10.27
N ASN A 96 -11.14 3.91 9.78
CA ASN A 96 -12.50 3.99 10.32
C ASN A 96 -12.87 2.77 11.19
N CYS A 97 -12.01 1.76 11.31
CA CYS A 97 -12.27 0.60 12.13
C CYS A 97 -12.22 0.91 13.64
N ARG A 98 -13.01 0.15 14.43
CA ARG A 98 -13.18 0.34 15.88
C ARG A 98 -12.48 -0.74 16.71
N GLY A 99 -12.21 -1.91 16.13
CA GLY A 99 -11.67 -3.07 16.84
C GLY A 99 -10.31 -2.84 17.48
N ASN A 100 -10.00 -3.60 18.52
CA ASN A 100 -8.68 -3.65 19.14
C ASN A 100 -7.62 -4.26 18.23
N ALA A 101 -8.05 -5.12 17.32
CA ALA A 101 -7.26 -5.63 16.21
C ALA A 101 -7.97 -5.35 14.87
N CYS A 102 -7.21 -5.25 13.79
CA CYS A 102 -7.73 -5.06 12.45
C CYS A 102 -7.13 -6.08 11.50
N VAL A 103 -7.99 -6.86 10.83
CA VAL A 103 -7.62 -7.78 9.75
C VAL A 103 -7.92 -7.11 8.42
N VAL A 104 -6.98 -7.18 7.49
CA VAL A 104 -7.20 -6.82 6.08
C VAL A 104 -7.26 -8.11 5.27
N ILE A 105 -8.34 -8.35 4.55
CA ILE A 105 -8.56 -9.55 3.74
C ILE A 105 -9.34 -9.23 2.48
N ASP A 106 -9.02 -9.91 1.37
CA ASP A 106 -9.75 -9.79 0.11
C ASP A 106 -11.02 -10.65 0.13
N VAL A 107 -12.09 -10.17 -0.54
CA VAL A 107 -13.39 -10.84 -0.58
C VAL A 107 -13.43 -12.09 -1.46
N ASP A 108 -12.40 -12.34 -2.28
CA ASP A 108 -12.37 -13.39 -3.31
C ASP A 108 -12.12 -14.81 -2.77
N LEU A 109 -12.06 -14.96 -1.44
CA LEU A 109 -11.86 -16.22 -0.71
C LEU A 109 -10.57 -16.98 -1.08
N GLN A 110 -9.62 -16.35 -1.74
CA GLN A 110 -8.31 -16.94 -1.98
C GLN A 110 -7.46 -17.01 -0.71
N ASP A 111 -7.66 -16.06 0.19
CA ASP A 111 -7.02 -16.02 1.50
C ASP A 111 -8.02 -16.57 2.53
N PRO A 112 -7.77 -17.75 3.15
CA PRO A 112 -8.74 -18.45 3.99
C PRO A 112 -8.98 -17.72 5.32
N PRO A 113 -10.23 -17.33 5.64
CA PRO A 113 -10.55 -16.68 6.91
C PRO A 113 -10.23 -17.54 8.14
N GLU A 114 -10.14 -18.84 8.00
CA GLU A 114 -9.84 -19.82 9.05
C GLU A 114 -8.44 -19.64 9.66
N VAL A 115 -7.57 -18.88 8.99
CA VAL A 115 -6.23 -18.51 9.49
C VAL A 115 -6.28 -17.37 10.53
N ILE A 116 -7.37 -16.60 10.55
CA ILE A 116 -7.51 -15.42 11.42
C ILE A 116 -7.36 -15.77 12.91
N PRO A 117 -7.95 -16.85 13.46
CA PRO A 117 -7.75 -17.21 14.87
C PRO A 117 -6.29 -17.47 15.24
N GLU A 118 -5.50 -18.09 14.37
CA GLU A 118 -4.06 -18.30 14.60
C GLU A 118 -3.30 -16.98 14.59
N MET A 119 -3.64 -16.07 13.65
CA MET A 119 -3.08 -14.72 13.60
C MET A 119 -3.42 -13.95 14.89
N TYR A 120 -4.66 -14.02 15.35
CA TYR A 120 -5.12 -13.37 16.56
C TYR A 120 -4.41 -13.89 17.82
N ALA A 121 -4.19 -15.20 17.90
CA ALA A 121 -3.40 -15.81 18.99
C ALA A 121 -1.97 -15.26 19.04
N LYS A 122 -1.35 -14.96 17.88
CA LYS A 122 -0.03 -14.32 17.84
C LYS A 122 -0.04 -12.89 18.37
N LEU A 123 -1.13 -12.14 18.20
CA LEU A 123 -1.27 -10.83 18.85
C LEU A 123 -1.34 -10.98 20.38
N LEU A 124 -2.04 -12.01 20.88
CA LEU A 124 -2.08 -12.31 22.31
C LEU A 124 -0.69 -12.71 22.87
N ASP A 125 0.16 -13.33 22.03
CA ASP A 125 1.58 -13.63 22.34
C ASP A 125 2.45 -12.36 22.38
N GLY A 126 1.87 -11.17 22.13
CA GLY A 126 2.56 -9.87 22.20
C GLY A 126 3.24 -9.43 20.91
N TYR A 127 2.82 -9.96 19.76
CA TYR A 127 3.14 -9.38 18.46
C TYR A 127 2.14 -8.28 18.11
N ASP A 128 2.59 -7.27 17.38
CA ASP A 128 1.75 -6.14 16.96
C ASP A 128 1.26 -6.26 15.53
N VAL A 129 2.01 -7.01 14.71
CA VAL A 129 1.69 -7.28 13.30
C VAL A 129 1.93 -8.76 12.99
N VAL A 130 0.94 -9.41 12.36
CA VAL A 130 1.08 -10.79 11.87
C VAL A 130 0.74 -10.83 10.39
N TYR A 131 1.71 -11.21 9.57
CA TYR A 131 1.52 -11.38 8.13
C TYR A 131 1.10 -12.81 7.81
N ALA A 132 0.15 -12.97 6.92
CA ALA A 132 -0.11 -14.25 6.29
C ALA A 132 0.79 -14.40 5.04
N THR A 133 1.68 -15.38 5.06
CA THR A 133 2.62 -15.68 3.97
C THR A 133 2.20 -16.94 3.23
N ARG A 134 2.27 -16.90 1.90
CA ARG A 134 1.90 -18.05 1.07
C ARG A 134 3.03 -19.07 1.07
N ARG A 135 2.71 -20.32 1.47
CA ARG A 135 3.68 -21.43 1.55
C ARG A 135 4.27 -21.78 0.19
N THR A 136 3.47 -21.85 -0.86
CA THR A 136 3.91 -22.20 -2.22
C THR A 136 3.29 -21.33 -3.31
N ARG A 137 4.12 -20.94 -4.28
CA ARG A 137 3.68 -20.33 -5.55
C ARG A 137 3.60 -21.44 -6.62
N LYS A 138 2.59 -22.30 -6.56
CA LYS A 138 2.37 -23.32 -7.60
C LYS A 138 2.11 -22.61 -8.94
N GLY A 139 2.94 -22.93 -9.97
CA GLY A 139 2.72 -22.49 -11.36
C GLY A 139 3.56 -21.31 -11.86
N GLU A 140 4.53 -20.80 -11.09
CA GLU A 140 5.47 -19.79 -11.60
C GLU A 140 6.72 -20.43 -12.22
N THR A 141 7.16 -19.93 -13.39
CA THR A 141 8.40 -20.37 -14.05
C THR A 141 9.62 -19.99 -13.20
N LEU A 142 10.65 -20.86 -13.20
CA LEU A 142 11.90 -20.65 -12.45
C LEU A 142 12.55 -19.28 -12.75
N LEU A 143 12.48 -18.84 -14.02
CA LEU A 143 12.99 -17.52 -14.44
C LEU A 143 12.25 -16.37 -13.75
N ARG A 144 10.91 -16.47 -13.64
CA ARG A 144 10.09 -15.45 -12.97
C ARG A 144 10.37 -15.39 -11.47
N LEU A 145 10.57 -16.55 -10.85
CA LEU A 145 10.97 -16.65 -9.44
C LEU A 145 12.35 -16.05 -9.20
N ALA A 146 13.32 -16.32 -10.09
CA ALA A 146 14.67 -15.75 -10.01
C ALA A 146 14.67 -14.23 -10.14
N VAL A 147 13.95 -13.69 -11.13
CA VAL A 147 13.79 -12.24 -11.33
C VAL A 147 13.08 -11.58 -10.14
N ALA A 148 12.00 -12.19 -9.61
CA ALA A 148 11.32 -11.69 -8.43
C ALA A 148 12.23 -11.70 -7.20
N ASN A 149 12.96 -12.80 -6.95
CA ASN A 149 13.90 -12.92 -5.83
C ASN A 149 15.05 -11.92 -5.92
N LEU A 150 15.60 -11.71 -7.11
CA LEU A 150 16.64 -10.72 -7.34
C LEU A 150 16.10 -9.30 -7.09
N GLY A 151 14.89 -9.00 -7.60
CA GLY A 151 14.21 -7.73 -7.36
C GLY A 151 13.97 -7.48 -5.87
N TYR A 152 13.46 -8.45 -5.12
CA TYR A 152 13.28 -8.33 -3.66
C TYR A 152 14.60 -8.22 -2.89
N LYS A 153 15.65 -8.95 -3.31
CA LYS A 153 16.98 -8.79 -2.72
C LYS A 153 17.51 -7.37 -2.92
N LEU A 154 17.38 -6.85 -4.12
CA LEU A 154 17.82 -5.50 -4.46
C LEU A 154 17.03 -4.44 -3.68
N ILE A 155 15.69 -4.55 -3.64
CA ILE A 155 14.83 -3.64 -2.87
C ILE A 155 15.21 -3.68 -1.39
N ASN A 156 15.35 -4.86 -0.77
CA ASN A 156 15.70 -4.96 0.65
C ASN A 156 17.14 -4.53 0.96
N ALA A 157 18.05 -4.59 -0.01
CA ALA A 157 19.41 -4.07 0.16
C ALA A 157 19.48 -2.54 0.08
N ILE A 158 18.49 -1.93 -0.60
CA ILE A 158 18.44 -0.50 -0.92
C ILE A 158 17.42 0.23 -0.03
N SER A 159 16.37 -0.45 0.41
CA SER A 159 15.32 0.10 1.26
C SER A 159 15.80 0.19 2.71
N GLU A 160 15.51 1.30 3.35
CA GLU A 160 15.75 1.50 4.79
C GLU A 160 14.86 0.59 5.66
N VAL A 161 13.80 0.02 5.06
CA VAL A 161 12.82 -0.81 5.73
C VAL A 161 12.77 -2.21 5.11
N GLY A 162 12.94 -3.24 5.92
CA GLY A 162 12.84 -4.64 5.50
C GLY A 162 11.39 -5.03 5.17
N ILE A 163 11.03 -5.04 3.88
CA ILE A 163 9.69 -5.47 3.45
C ILE A 163 9.65 -7.01 3.41
N PRO A 164 8.76 -7.66 4.18
CA PRO A 164 8.65 -9.12 4.20
C PRO A 164 8.32 -9.69 2.81
N ARG A 165 9.02 -10.77 2.43
CA ARG A 165 8.82 -11.42 1.13
C ARG A 165 7.55 -12.27 1.13
N ASN A 166 6.97 -12.47 -0.04
CA ASN A 166 5.79 -13.36 -0.25
C ASN A 166 4.54 -12.98 0.57
N THR A 167 4.49 -11.78 1.16
CA THR A 167 3.32 -11.30 1.87
C THR A 167 2.31 -10.69 0.92
N GLY A 168 1.04 -11.08 1.08
CA GLY A 168 -0.13 -10.40 0.50
C GLY A 168 -0.51 -9.17 1.33
N ASP A 169 -1.72 -8.68 1.11
CA ASP A 169 -2.33 -7.65 1.97
C ASP A 169 -3.03 -8.29 3.19
N PHE A 170 -3.21 -9.61 3.20
CA PHE A 170 -3.76 -10.38 4.31
C PHE A 170 -2.83 -10.31 5.53
N ARG A 171 -3.27 -9.60 6.54
CA ARG A 171 -2.56 -9.36 7.80
C ARG A 171 -3.50 -8.98 8.90
N ILE A 172 -3.05 -9.14 10.14
CA ILE A 172 -3.69 -8.59 11.33
C ILE A 172 -2.74 -7.62 12.02
N ILE A 173 -3.28 -6.50 12.50
CA ILE A 173 -2.53 -5.44 13.19
C ILE A 173 -3.27 -5.02 14.46
N THR A 174 -2.53 -4.64 15.50
CA THR A 174 -3.10 -4.12 16.74
C THR A 174 -3.61 -2.68 16.61
N ARG A 175 -4.38 -2.22 17.60
CA ARG A 175 -4.85 -0.82 17.70
C ARG A 175 -3.69 0.16 17.69
N VAL A 176 -2.58 -0.18 18.33
CA VAL A 176 -1.39 0.68 18.37
C VAL A 176 -0.89 0.96 16.95
N ILE A 177 -0.77 -0.09 16.13
CA ILE A 177 -0.35 0.05 14.72
C ILE A 177 -1.37 0.87 13.92
N ILE A 178 -2.68 0.68 14.17
CA ILE A 178 -3.73 1.46 13.50
C ILE A 178 -3.58 2.95 13.80
N GLU A 179 -3.34 3.32 15.05
CA GLU A 179 -3.16 4.73 15.44
C GLU A 179 -1.86 5.31 14.85
N GLU A 180 -0.76 4.55 14.83
CA GLU A 180 0.47 4.99 14.18
C GLU A 180 0.25 5.22 12.66
N LEU A 181 -0.43 4.30 11.97
CA LEU A 181 -0.77 4.47 10.57
C LEU A 181 -1.68 5.68 10.29
N ARG A 182 -2.53 6.05 11.27
CA ARG A 182 -3.35 7.27 11.19
C ARG A 182 -2.52 8.55 11.29
N ASN A 183 -1.47 8.51 12.08
CA ASN A 183 -0.59 9.66 12.33
C ASN A 183 0.43 9.86 11.19
N LEU A 184 0.65 8.85 10.34
CA LEU A 184 1.55 9.00 9.19
C LEU A 184 0.94 9.96 8.16
N PRO A 185 1.66 11.03 7.79
CA PRO A 185 1.17 12.00 6.81
C PRO A 185 1.25 11.49 5.37
N GLU A 186 1.90 10.37 5.12
CA GLU A 186 2.26 9.86 3.81
C GLU A 186 1.08 9.57 2.90
N SER A 187 1.14 10.10 1.67
CA SER A 187 0.08 9.98 0.64
C SER A 187 0.15 8.66 -0.14
N HIS A 188 1.21 7.91 -0.01
CA HIS A 188 1.44 6.71 -0.81
C HIS A 188 0.91 5.48 -0.08
N GLY A 189 -0.29 5.02 -0.47
CA GLY A 189 -1.00 3.88 0.13
C GLY A 189 -0.35 2.50 -0.05
N PHE A 190 0.98 2.40 0.03
CA PHE A 190 1.68 1.12 0.03
C PHE A 190 1.70 0.55 1.45
N LEU A 191 0.55 -0.01 1.88
CA LEU A 191 0.33 -0.52 3.23
C LEU A 191 1.47 -1.42 3.76
N ARG A 192 2.06 -2.26 2.89
CA ARG A 192 3.16 -3.16 3.29
C ARG A 192 4.40 -2.41 3.75
N GLY A 193 4.73 -1.32 3.05
CA GLY A 193 5.84 -0.45 3.42
C GLY A 193 5.54 0.37 4.67
N LEU A 194 4.33 0.94 4.78
CA LEU A 194 3.92 1.73 5.94
C LEU A 194 3.93 0.90 7.23
N VAL A 195 3.38 -0.32 7.20
CA VAL A 195 3.41 -1.23 8.36
C VAL A 195 4.84 -1.64 8.71
N ALA A 196 5.70 -1.87 7.72
CA ALA A 196 7.10 -2.17 7.97
C ALA A 196 7.86 -0.96 8.55
N LEU A 197 7.55 0.27 8.08
CA LEU A 197 8.12 1.53 8.57
C LEU A 197 7.79 1.81 10.03
N VAL A 198 6.55 1.56 10.43
CA VAL A 198 6.10 1.74 11.83
C VAL A 198 6.90 0.84 12.78
N GLY A 199 7.42 -0.29 12.31
CA GLY A 199 8.24 -1.20 13.11
C GLY A 199 7.39 -2.08 14.02
N TYR A 200 7.63 -2.03 15.34
CA TYR A 200 7.03 -2.89 16.36
C TYR A 200 7.34 -4.39 16.16
N ARG A 201 6.75 -5.26 17.00
CA ARG A 201 6.99 -6.70 16.94
C ARG A 201 6.17 -7.36 15.85
N GLN A 202 6.83 -7.83 14.80
CA GLN A 202 6.19 -8.42 13.64
C GLN A 202 6.54 -9.89 13.51
N THR A 203 5.58 -10.71 13.06
CA THR A 203 5.78 -12.13 12.75
C THR A 203 4.97 -12.53 11.53
N ALA A 204 5.18 -13.74 11.04
CA ALA A 204 4.45 -14.29 9.90
C ALA A 204 3.94 -15.69 10.25
N ILE A 205 2.78 -16.03 9.67
CA ILE A 205 2.26 -17.40 9.62
C ILE A 205 2.16 -17.84 8.17
N GLU A 206 2.37 -19.13 7.92
CA GLU A 206 2.29 -19.68 6.57
C GLU A 206 0.92 -20.31 6.33
N TYR A 207 0.34 -20.05 5.16
CA TYR A 207 -0.92 -20.66 4.74
C TYR A 207 -0.88 -21.10 3.28
N ASP A 208 -1.77 -22.02 2.93
CA ASP A 208 -1.99 -22.44 1.56
C ASP A 208 -3.13 -21.63 0.96
N ARG A 209 -2.88 -21.05 -0.23
CA ARG A 209 -3.86 -20.20 -0.90
C ARG A 209 -4.91 -21.05 -1.61
N ASP A 210 -6.18 -20.75 -1.35
CA ASP A 210 -7.30 -21.39 -2.03
C ASP A 210 -7.42 -20.91 -3.50
N PRO A 211 -7.98 -21.75 -4.40
CA PRO A 211 -8.34 -21.29 -5.74
C PRO A 211 -9.46 -20.23 -5.64
N ARG A 212 -9.44 -19.25 -6.55
CA ARG A 212 -10.49 -18.22 -6.60
C ARG A 212 -11.86 -18.86 -6.87
N LEU A 213 -12.87 -18.48 -6.10
CA LEU A 213 -14.23 -19.04 -6.22
C LEU A 213 -14.93 -18.51 -7.47
N ALA A 214 -14.87 -17.18 -7.73
CA ALA A 214 -15.52 -16.51 -8.86
C ALA A 214 -14.72 -15.28 -9.32
N GLY A 215 -14.98 -14.81 -10.54
CA GLY A 215 -14.40 -13.59 -11.12
C GLY A 215 -13.10 -13.77 -11.87
N THR A 216 -12.71 -12.72 -12.62
CA THR A 216 -11.46 -12.67 -13.40
C THR A 216 -10.44 -11.75 -12.72
N THR A 217 -9.16 -12.05 -12.88
CA THR A 217 -8.08 -11.20 -12.35
C THR A 217 -8.16 -9.81 -12.98
N LYS A 218 -8.50 -8.80 -12.18
CA LYS A 218 -8.65 -7.38 -12.61
C LYS A 218 -7.31 -6.64 -12.68
N TYR A 219 -6.23 -7.29 -12.29
CA TYR A 219 -4.88 -6.75 -12.33
C TYR A 219 -4.26 -6.94 -13.71
N ASN A 220 -3.81 -5.84 -14.32
CA ASN A 220 -3.13 -5.88 -15.61
C ASN A 220 -1.82 -6.69 -15.47
N ARG A 221 -1.73 -7.85 -16.14
CA ARG A 221 -0.74 -8.91 -15.92
C ARG A 221 0.73 -8.45 -16.07
N TYR A 222 0.96 -7.38 -16.83
CA TYR A 222 2.30 -6.85 -17.11
C TYR A 222 2.58 -5.52 -16.39
N GLY A 223 1.66 -4.57 -16.35
CA GLY A 223 1.88 -3.26 -15.76
C GLY A 223 1.75 -3.23 -14.23
N GLY A 224 0.86 -4.04 -13.64
CA GLY A 224 0.63 -4.07 -12.18
C GLY A 224 1.77 -4.71 -11.39
N SER A 225 2.44 -5.72 -12.00
CA SER A 225 3.51 -6.47 -11.34
C SER A 225 4.80 -5.64 -11.11
N LEU A 226 5.08 -4.66 -11.99
CA LEU A 226 6.24 -3.77 -11.88
C LEU A 226 5.98 -2.55 -10.99
N LYS A 227 4.72 -2.15 -10.81
CA LYS A 227 4.34 -0.97 -10.04
C LYS A 227 4.63 -1.14 -8.53
N ILE A 228 4.48 -2.36 -8.02
CA ILE A 228 4.72 -2.68 -6.60
C ILE A 228 6.20 -2.52 -6.22
N PRO A 229 7.18 -3.17 -6.89
CA PRO A 229 8.59 -2.96 -6.59
C PRO A 229 9.05 -1.53 -6.88
N PHE A 230 8.52 -0.87 -7.91
CA PHE A 230 8.83 0.53 -8.21
C PHE A 230 8.37 1.47 -7.09
N ASN A 231 7.15 1.30 -6.57
CA ASN A 231 6.68 2.06 -5.43
C ASN A 231 7.47 1.78 -4.16
N GLY A 232 7.90 0.54 -3.93
CA GLY A 232 8.77 0.19 -2.81
C GLY A 232 10.14 0.86 -2.90
N LEU A 233 10.76 0.86 -4.10
CA LEU A 233 12.08 1.45 -4.34
C LEU A 233 12.08 2.97 -4.15
N PHE A 234 11.17 3.67 -4.82
CA PHE A 234 11.13 5.14 -4.81
C PHE A 234 10.38 5.72 -3.60
N GLY A 235 9.54 4.92 -2.92
CA GLY A 235 8.80 5.36 -1.74
C GLY A 235 9.59 5.28 -0.42
N PHE A 236 10.52 4.32 -0.32
CA PHE A 236 11.21 4.00 0.94
C PHE A 236 12.73 3.97 0.79
N SER A 237 13.30 4.62 -0.23
CA SER A 237 14.74 4.69 -0.43
C SER A 237 15.14 5.92 -1.23
N THR A 238 16.22 6.56 -0.81
CA THR A 238 16.91 7.63 -1.56
C THR A 238 18.06 7.11 -2.41
N THR A 239 18.32 5.80 -2.37
CA THR A 239 19.45 5.16 -3.08
C THR A 239 19.46 5.41 -4.59
N PRO A 240 18.31 5.43 -5.33
CA PRO A 240 18.34 5.77 -6.76
C PRO A 240 18.93 7.15 -7.05
N LEU A 241 18.66 8.15 -6.18
CA LEU A 241 19.29 9.48 -6.27
C LEU A 241 20.82 9.40 -6.04
N GLN A 242 21.23 8.66 -5.01
CA GLN A 242 22.64 8.48 -4.69
C GLN A 242 23.38 7.76 -5.81
N VAL A 243 22.81 6.71 -6.39
CA VAL A 243 23.38 5.99 -7.56
C VAL A 243 23.52 6.94 -8.74
N SER A 244 22.51 7.76 -9.03
CA SER A 244 22.59 8.77 -10.09
C SER A 244 23.74 9.76 -9.84
N LEU A 245 23.86 10.26 -8.62
CA LEU A 245 24.94 11.18 -8.22
C LEU A 245 26.31 10.55 -8.39
N TRP A 246 26.53 9.36 -7.82
CA TRP A 246 27.83 8.68 -7.90
C TRP A 246 28.19 8.28 -9.32
N THR A 247 27.21 7.92 -10.15
CA THR A 247 27.43 7.66 -11.57
C THR A 247 27.93 8.92 -12.28
N GLY A 248 27.27 10.07 -12.05
CA GLY A 248 27.70 11.35 -12.61
C GLY A 248 29.11 11.74 -12.17
N VAL A 249 29.42 11.63 -10.86
CA VAL A 249 30.77 11.92 -10.32
C VAL A 249 31.81 11.00 -10.93
N SER A 250 31.52 9.71 -11.06
CA SER A 250 32.46 8.73 -11.65
C SER A 250 32.76 9.04 -13.12
N ILE A 251 31.73 9.39 -13.91
CA ILE A 251 31.92 9.78 -15.32
C ILE A 251 32.74 11.05 -15.44
N ALA A 252 32.43 12.07 -14.61
CA ALA A 252 33.21 13.31 -14.58
C ALA A 252 34.67 13.05 -14.23
N PHE A 253 34.95 12.23 -13.23
CA PHE A 253 36.29 11.88 -12.82
C PHE A 253 37.07 11.13 -13.95
N ILE A 254 36.44 10.13 -14.57
CA ILE A 254 37.04 9.39 -15.69
C ILE A 254 37.31 10.33 -16.87
N SER A 255 36.38 11.27 -17.16
CA SER A 255 36.57 12.25 -18.23
C SER A 255 37.78 13.15 -17.98
N VAL A 256 37.97 13.63 -16.74
CA VAL A 256 39.16 14.42 -16.37
C VAL A 256 40.42 13.62 -16.54
N LEU A 257 40.48 12.35 -16.10
CA LEU A 257 41.64 11.48 -16.30
C LEU A 257 41.94 11.26 -17.77
N LEU A 258 40.94 11.05 -18.61
CA LEU A 258 41.10 10.91 -20.06
C LEU A 258 41.67 12.18 -20.70
N ILE A 259 41.18 13.37 -20.32
CA ILE A 259 41.69 14.66 -20.78
C ILE A 259 43.19 14.80 -20.41
N LEU A 260 43.54 14.54 -19.15
CA LEU A 260 44.91 14.60 -18.70
C LEU A 260 45.83 13.59 -19.43
N PHE A 261 45.33 12.37 -19.63
CA PHE A 261 46.06 11.34 -20.38
C PHE A 261 46.30 11.77 -21.84
N MET A 262 45.26 12.29 -22.52
CA MET A 262 45.37 12.75 -23.91
C MET A 262 46.33 13.95 -24.02
N PHE A 263 46.27 14.88 -23.07
CA PHE A 263 47.15 16.03 -22.99
C PHE A 263 48.63 15.59 -22.83
N PHE A 264 48.92 14.68 -21.90
CA PHE A 264 50.25 14.14 -21.67
C PHE A 264 50.77 13.37 -22.88
N ALA A 265 49.95 12.51 -23.48
CA ALA A 265 50.34 11.72 -24.65
C ALA A 265 50.62 12.58 -25.87
N LYS A 266 49.94 13.70 -26.05
CA LYS A 266 50.20 14.66 -27.13
C LYS A 266 51.55 15.39 -26.90
N ILE A 267 51.81 15.90 -25.70
CA ILE A 267 52.99 16.70 -25.39
C ILE A 267 54.25 15.84 -25.27
N VAL A 268 54.18 14.69 -24.60
CA VAL A 268 55.35 13.87 -24.28
C VAL A 268 55.64 12.81 -25.35
N LEU A 269 54.56 12.20 -25.92
CA LEU A 269 54.74 11.11 -26.89
C LEU A 269 54.57 11.56 -28.34
N GLY A 270 54.23 12.84 -28.60
CA GLY A 270 54.10 13.38 -29.96
C GLY A 270 52.99 12.68 -30.79
N LYS A 271 52.02 12.01 -30.11
CA LYS A 271 50.96 11.27 -30.81
C LYS A 271 49.87 12.21 -31.30
N ASP A 272 49.67 12.23 -32.63
CA ASP A 272 48.47 12.84 -33.18
C ASP A 272 47.28 11.89 -33.06
N TYR A 273 46.23 12.35 -32.42
CA TYR A 273 44.96 11.62 -32.33
C TYR A 273 44.09 11.98 -33.50
N PRO A 274 43.61 11.01 -34.30
CA PRO A 274 42.58 11.30 -35.27
C PRO A 274 41.31 11.76 -34.54
N LEU A 275 40.93 12.98 -34.77
CA LEU A 275 39.69 13.56 -34.26
C LEU A 275 38.51 12.89 -35.00
N GLY A 276 38.07 11.72 -34.46
CA GLY A 276 37.01 10.93 -35.08
C GLY A 276 35.64 11.45 -34.70
N ILE A 277 34.88 11.96 -35.64
CA ILE A 277 33.46 12.32 -35.49
C ILE A 277 32.64 11.20 -34.80
N PRO A 278 32.82 9.89 -35.10
CA PRO A 278 32.11 8.80 -34.41
C PRO A 278 32.36 8.78 -32.91
N THR A 279 33.59 9.00 -32.43
CA THR A 279 33.93 8.99 -31.00
C THR A 279 33.21 10.09 -30.24
N ILE A 280 33.19 11.31 -30.81
CA ILE A 280 32.48 12.46 -30.23
C ILE A 280 30.97 12.19 -30.18
N THR A 281 30.41 11.65 -31.26
CA THR A 281 28.99 11.33 -31.34
C THR A 281 28.58 10.31 -30.29
N ILE A 282 29.33 9.21 -30.11
CA ILE A 282 29.09 8.20 -29.08
C ILE A 282 29.16 8.82 -27.68
N LEU A 283 30.19 9.64 -27.43
CA LEU A 283 30.39 10.29 -26.12
C LEU A 283 29.24 11.23 -25.78
N VAL A 284 28.79 12.07 -26.73
CA VAL A 284 27.66 12.99 -26.55
C VAL A 284 26.36 12.24 -26.29
N LEU A 285 26.09 11.18 -27.06
CA LEU A 285 24.89 10.34 -26.87
C LEU A 285 24.92 9.64 -25.50
N PHE A 286 26.09 9.10 -25.09
CA PHE A 286 26.24 8.46 -23.79
C PHE A 286 26.00 9.43 -22.63
N ILE A 287 26.66 10.58 -22.63
CA ILE A 287 26.48 11.63 -21.60
C ILE A 287 25.04 12.12 -21.59
N GLY A 288 24.46 12.39 -22.77
CA GLY A 288 23.07 12.81 -22.90
C GLY A 288 22.09 11.77 -22.35
N GLY A 289 22.34 10.48 -22.63
CA GLY A 289 21.56 9.38 -22.08
C GLY A 289 21.61 9.31 -20.55
N VAL A 290 22.80 9.41 -19.97
CA VAL A 290 22.98 9.43 -18.50
C VAL A 290 22.29 10.65 -17.87
N GLN A 291 22.40 11.82 -18.49
CA GLN A 291 21.73 13.04 -18.01
C GLN A 291 20.19 12.88 -18.02
N LEU A 292 19.61 12.34 -19.09
CA LEU A 292 18.16 12.11 -19.19
C LEU A 292 17.67 11.11 -18.13
N ILE A 293 18.42 10.04 -17.86
CA ILE A 293 18.10 9.08 -16.80
C ILE A 293 18.15 9.76 -15.44
N SER A 294 19.17 10.55 -15.15
CA SER A 294 19.31 11.28 -13.90
C SER A 294 18.18 12.27 -13.68
N LEU A 295 17.82 13.04 -14.71
CA LEU A 295 16.67 13.96 -14.68
C LEU A 295 15.35 13.20 -14.49
N GLY A 296 15.20 12.03 -15.10
CA GLY A 296 14.03 11.16 -14.90
C GLY A 296 13.88 10.70 -13.45
N ILE A 297 14.97 10.29 -12.81
CA ILE A 297 15.00 9.91 -11.39
C ILE A 297 14.61 11.11 -10.51
N ILE A 298 15.23 12.27 -10.73
CA ILE A 298 14.89 13.49 -9.99
C ILE A 298 13.43 13.87 -10.19
N GLY A 299 12.92 13.78 -11.43
CA GLY A 299 11.53 14.04 -11.76
C GLY A 299 10.56 13.13 -11.00
N GLU A 300 10.87 11.84 -10.82
CA GLU A 300 10.07 10.91 -10.03
C GLU A 300 9.99 11.35 -8.55
N TYR A 301 11.10 11.77 -7.93
CA TYR A 301 11.08 12.26 -6.55
C TYR A 301 10.36 13.60 -6.42
N ILE A 302 10.55 14.52 -7.36
CA ILE A 302 9.80 15.80 -7.37
C ILE A 302 8.30 15.52 -7.51
N GLY A 303 7.90 14.59 -8.35
CA GLY A 303 6.51 14.17 -8.51
C GLY A 303 5.90 13.66 -7.19
N ARG A 304 6.64 12.83 -6.44
CA ARG A 304 6.21 12.33 -5.12
C ARG A 304 6.11 13.45 -4.09
N ILE A 305 7.12 14.34 -4.02
CA ILE A 305 7.09 15.51 -3.14
C ILE A 305 5.90 16.40 -3.47
N TYR A 306 5.62 16.61 -4.76
CA TYR A 306 4.48 17.41 -5.21
C TYR A 306 3.14 16.83 -4.78
N ASP A 307 2.98 15.49 -4.89
CA ASP A 307 1.77 14.81 -4.43
C ASP A 307 1.61 14.93 -2.91
N GLU A 308 2.71 14.82 -2.14
CA GLU A 308 2.71 14.96 -0.69
C GLU A 308 2.38 16.39 -0.24
N VAL A 309 2.99 17.40 -0.84
CA VAL A 309 2.76 18.82 -0.52
C VAL A 309 1.32 19.25 -0.80
N ARG A 310 0.69 18.67 -1.80
CA ARG A 310 -0.74 18.95 -2.12
C ARG A 310 -1.70 18.48 -1.03
N ARG A 311 -1.31 17.56 -0.16
CA ARG A 311 -2.13 17.01 0.94
C ARG A 311 -3.54 16.59 0.50
N ARG A 312 -3.66 16.06 -0.72
CA ARG A 312 -4.96 15.56 -1.21
C ARG A 312 -5.40 14.36 -0.38
N PRO A 313 -6.70 14.26 -0.02
CA PRO A 313 -7.17 13.11 0.71
C PRO A 313 -6.99 11.84 -0.13
N HIS A 314 -6.52 10.75 0.51
CA HIS A 314 -6.31 9.46 -0.16
C HIS A 314 -7.60 8.86 -0.69
N TYR A 315 -8.70 9.14 -0.02
CA TYR A 315 -10.04 8.73 -0.40
C TYR A 315 -11.05 9.79 0.03
N ILE A 316 -12.20 9.78 -0.58
CA ILE A 316 -13.36 10.59 -0.20
C ILE A 316 -14.53 9.63 -0.07
N VAL A 317 -15.14 9.57 1.11
CA VAL A 317 -16.34 8.78 1.35
C VAL A 317 -17.55 9.55 0.83
N ARG A 318 -18.27 8.94 -0.11
CA ARG A 318 -19.55 9.45 -0.62
C ARG A 318 -20.69 9.13 0.34
N ARG A 319 -20.70 7.90 0.86
CA ARG A 319 -21.73 7.39 1.75
C ARG A 319 -21.15 6.39 2.73
N ALA A 320 -21.62 6.43 3.96
CA ALA A 320 -21.33 5.44 4.98
C ALA A 320 -22.64 4.87 5.53
N HIS A 321 -22.68 3.56 5.77
CA HIS A 321 -23.80 2.89 6.42
C HIS A 321 -23.24 2.04 7.57
N ASN A 322 -23.79 2.25 8.76
CA ASN A 322 -23.37 1.58 10.00
C ASN A 322 -21.86 1.74 10.33
N VAL A 323 -21.25 2.85 9.90
CA VAL A 323 -19.85 3.21 10.18
C VAL A 323 -19.76 4.69 10.54
N ALA A 324 -19.15 5.00 11.67
CA ALA A 324 -18.81 6.37 12.02
C ALA A 324 -17.56 6.80 11.24
N VAL A 325 -17.74 7.66 10.24
CA VAL A 325 -16.61 8.21 9.47
C VAL A 325 -15.85 9.20 10.34
N ARG A 326 -14.58 8.91 10.58
CA ARG A 326 -13.69 9.81 11.33
C ARG A 326 -13.10 10.86 10.40
N ASP A 327 -13.17 12.13 10.81
CA ASP A 327 -12.50 13.21 10.07
C ASP A 327 -10.96 13.07 10.28
N ARG A 328 -10.21 13.12 9.18
CA ARG A 328 -8.75 13.06 9.17
C ARG A 328 -8.06 14.31 9.75
N ARG A 329 -8.81 15.40 9.88
CA ARG A 329 -8.34 16.63 10.47
C ARG A 329 -8.29 16.45 11.98
N GLY A 330 -7.06 16.30 12.52
CA GLY A 330 -6.84 16.19 13.96
C GLY A 330 -7.48 17.33 14.75
N PRO A 331 -7.52 17.23 16.10
CA PRO A 331 -8.26 18.12 16.99
C PRO A 331 -7.86 19.61 16.93
N ASN A 332 -6.88 19.98 16.10
CA ASN A 332 -6.40 21.37 15.94
C ASN A 332 -6.91 22.14 14.72
N SER A 333 -7.80 21.57 13.90
CA SER A 333 -8.52 22.38 12.91
C SER A 333 -9.78 22.95 13.58
N GLY A 334 -9.68 24.21 13.99
CA GLY A 334 -10.73 24.94 14.71
C GLY A 334 -12.13 24.74 14.12
N ASN A 335 -12.99 24.47 15.03
CA ASN A 335 -14.44 24.58 15.10
C ASN A 335 -15.10 25.28 13.88
N GLU A 336 -15.36 24.52 12.82
CA GLU A 336 -16.46 24.83 11.91
C GLU A 336 -17.30 23.58 11.73
N GLN A 337 -18.33 23.52 12.55
CA GLN A 337 -19.49 22.64 12.41
C GLN A 337 -20.08 22.86 11.00
N ARG A 338 -19.68 22.02 10.04
CA ARG A 338 -20.55 21.83 8.86
C ARG A 338 -21.69 20.94 9.27
N ALA A 339 -22.81 21.58 9.58
CA ALA A 339 -24.12 20.96 9.69
C ALA A 339 -24.33 19.99 8.53
N SER A 340 -24.82 18.79 8.84
CA SER A 340 -25.38 17.83 7.89
C SER A 340 -26.23 18.58 6.87
N PRO A 341 -26.14 18.27 5.57
CA PRO A 341 -27.14 18.75 4.62
C PRO A 341 -28.45 17.97 4.87
N GLY A 342 -29.24 18.49 5.82
CA GLY A 342 -30.63 18.11 5.97
C GLY A 342 -31.33 18.34 4.65
N ASN A 343 -32.03 17.31 4.24
CA ASN A 343 -33.20 17.23 3.39
C ASN A 343 -33.54 18.54 2.66
N ARG A 344 -32.93 18.82 1.51
CA ARG A 344 -33.44 19.85 0.61
C ARG A 344 -34.63 19.28 -0.13
N GLN A 345 -35.83 19.65 0.33
CA GLN A 345 -37.03 19.56 -0.49
C GLN A 345 -36.87 20.39 -1.77
N PRO A 346 -37.36 19.96 -2.92
CA PRO A 346 -37.31 20.74 -4.15
C PRO A 346 -38.15 22.00 -3.99
N VAL A 347 -37.53 23.15 -4.13
CA VAL A 347 -38.21 24.44 -4.26
C VAL A 347 -38.94 24.44 -5.60
N GLY A 348 -40.25 24.43 -5.56
CA GLY A 348 -41.11 24.58 -6.72
C GLY A 348 -40.85 25.91 -7.40
N LEU A 349 -40.48 25.86 -8.68
CA LEU A 349 -40.51 26.99 -9.59
C LEU A 349 -41.97 27.39 -9.83
N GLY A 350 -42.44 28.40 -9.11
CA GLY A 350 -43.67 29.14 -9.47
C GLY A 350 -43.37 29.96 -10.72
N LEU A 351 -43.98 29.57 -11.83
CA LEU A 351 -44.22 30.42 -12.98
C LEU A 351 -45.19 31.54 -12.55
N VAL A 352 -44.78 32.76 -12.67
CA VAL A 352 -45.67 33.93 -12.65
C VAL A 352 -45.67 34.48 -14.07
N ASP A 353 -46.90 34.69 -14.55
CA ASP A 353 -47.34 35.22 -15.85
C ASP A 353 -46.61 36.51 -16.32
#